data_5b908ddb8e540c977f4b9c63a1f52305
#
_entry.id   5b908ddb8e540c977f4b9c63a1f52305
#
_cell.length_a   1.000
_cell.length_b   1.000
_cell.length_c   1.000
_cell.angle_alpha   90.00
_cell.angle_beta   90.00
_cell.angle_gamma   90.00
#
_symmetry.space_group_name_H-M   'P 1'
#
loop_
_entity.id
_entity.type
_entity.pdbx_description
1 polymer ?
#
loop_
_entity_poly.entity_id
_entity_poly.type
_entity_poly.pdbx_seq_one_letter_code
_entity_poly.pdbx_strand_id
1 'polypeptide(L)'
;VIPGLVDSHTHVAGLGAKLERVDLTQAENEQQAVALIVERAKDTPAGEWIIGQGWDEGAWATNYPNKKLLSEKVPNHPVLMQSLHGFAAWGNQMALDRAGITAATEAPVGGEIRRDANGDATGLFLNRATNLLTSAVPAPSHEQIKKRLQIGLQEMATSGYVAVHEAGVGSENLKALQELQIEGKLPVRVYVMLSARDEPLIRDWIARGPWQSEDGMLGSRGARLLEEYSDLPGHFGVSGEGYGFNQQIVADIMQAGFQVGIHAIGDAGNRETLDLFEKVFATFPEAQNNRH
;
A
#
# COMPACT_ATOMS: atom_id res chain seq x y z
N VAL A 1 -1.93 32.64 16.07
CA VAL A 1 -0.88 31.61 15.90
C VAL A 1 -1.31 30.39 16.70
N ILE A 2 -1.32 29.22 16.09
CA ILE A 2 -1.58 27.94 16.74
C ILE A 2 -0.28 27.11 16.74
N PRO A 3 -0.10 26.17 17.68
CA PRO A 3 0.99 25.18 17.57
C PRO A 3 0.90 24.39 16.27
N GLY A 4 2.04 23.99 15.72
CA GLY A 4 2.06 23.11 14.56
C GLY A 4 1.44 21.74 14.90
N LEU A 5 0.75 21.14 13.94
CA LEU A 5 0.12 19.85 14.10
C LEU A 5 1.15 18.71 14.13
N VAL A 6 0.87 17.69 14.92
CA VAL A 6 1.64 16.44 14.94
C VAL A 6 0.68 15.30 14.61
N ASP A 7 1.00 14.50 13.58
CA ASP A 7 0.28 13.26 13.34
C ASP A 7 1.06 12.10 13.97
N SER A 8 0.40 11.38 14.87
CA SER A 8 1.02 10.29 15.62
C SER A 8 0.99 8.94 14.90
N HIS A 9 0.41 8.86 13.70
CA HIS A 9 0.34 7.63 12.93
C HIS A 9 0.10 7.90 11.44
N THR A 10 1.14 7.80 10.64
CA THR A 10 1.10 8.07 9.19
C THR A 10 1.75 6.96 8.37
N HIS A 11 1.39 6.92 7.09
CA HIS A 11 2.03 6.12 6.05
C HIS A 11 2.43 7.05 4.89
N VAL A 12 3.46 7.85 5.12
CA VAL A 12 3.89 8.94 4.22
C VAL A 12 4.33 8.42 2.86
N ALA A 13 5.06 7.30 2.82
CA ALA A 13 5.42 6.66 1.55
C ALA A 13 4.17 6.24 0.75
N GLY A 14 3.13 5.74 1.45
CA GLY A 14 1.82 5.42 0.87
C GLY A 14 1.08 6.65 0.36
N LEU A 15 1.10 7.75 1.12
CA LEU A 15 0.55 9.04 0.69
C LEU A 15 1.25 9.54 -0.57
N GLY A 16 2.58 9.55 -0.60
CA GLY A 16 3.34 9.95 -1.77
C GLY A 16 3.06 9.07 -2.99
N ALA A 17 2.97 7.75 -2.80
CA ALA A 17 2.59 6.84 -3.87
C ALA A 17 1.17 7.11 -4.40
N LYS A 18 0.22 7.47 -3.52
CA LYS A 18 -1.13 7.88 -3.92
C LYS A 18 -1.11 9.17 -4.74
N LEU A 19 -0.34 10.17 -4.31
CA LEU A 19 -0.22 11.47 -5.00
C LEU A 19 0.50 11.36 -6.35
N GLU A 20 1.33 10.34 -6.55
CA GLU A 20 1.93 10.04 -7.85
C GLU A 20 0.96 9.36 -8.82
N ARG A 21 -0.13 8.75 -8.35
CA ARG A 21 -1.10 8.08 -9.23
C ARG A 21 -1.92 9.07 -10.04
N VAL A 22 -2.34 8.62 -11.22
CA VAL A 22 -3.35 9.34 -12.00
C VAL A 22 -4.70 9.16 -11.30
N ASP A 23 -5.31 10.26 -10.89
CA ASP A 23 -6.65 10.26 -10.30
C ASP A 23 -7.71 10.35 -11.40
N LEU A 24 -8.55 9.32 -11.51
CA LEU A 24 -9.62 9.22 -12.50
C LEU A 24 -11.01 9.42 -11.88
N THR A 25 -11.11 9.81 -10.61
CA THR A 25 -12.40 9.93 -9.90
C THR A 25 -13.36 10.93 -10.51
N GLN A 26 -12.84 11.91 -11.26
CA GLN A 26 -13.63 12.92 -11.95
C GLN A 26 -13.83 12.63 -13.44
N ALA A 27 -13.29 11.51 -13.95
CA ALA A 27 -13.47 11.13 -15.35
C ALA A 27 -14.85 10.49 -15.55
N GLU A 28 -15.65 11.06 -16.42
CA GLU A 28 -17.03 10.61 -16.71
C GLU A 28 -17.10 9.56 -17.82
N ASN A 29 -15.97 9.31 -18.51
CA ASN A 29 -15.88 8.36 -19.61
C ASN A 29 -14.42 8.00 -19.93
N GLU A 30 -14.23 6.99 -20.79
CA GLU A 30 -12.93 6.50 -21.23
C GLU A 30 -12.06 7.60 -21.87
N GLN A 31 -12.66 8.50 -22.66
CA GLN A 31 -11.93 9.57 -23.36
C GLN A 31 -11.32 10.57 -22.38
N GLN A 32 -12.07 10.99 -21.35
CA GLN A 32 -11.57 11.88 -20.30
C GLN A 32 -10.49 11.19 -19.47
N ALA A 33 -10.66 9.92 -19.11
CA ALA A 33 -9.67 9.15 -18.40
C ALA A 33 -8.36 9.03 -19.20
N VAL A 34 -8.44 8.69 -20.49
CA VAL A 34 -7.27 8.61 -21.38
C VAL A 34 -6.59 9.97 -21.52
N ALA A 35 -7.33 11.09 -21.56
CA ALA A 35 -6.72 12.42 -21.62
C ALA A 35 -5.86 12.72 -20.36
N LEU A 36 -6.33 12.35 -19.17
CA LEU A 36 -5.57 12.51 -17.92
C LEU A 36 -4.29 11.63 -17.93
N ILE A 37 -4.39 10.42 -18.47
CA ILE A 37 -3.24 9.51 -18.59
C ILE A 37 -2.22 10.03 -19.61
N VAL A 38 -2.68 10.60 -20.74
CA VAL A 38 -1.81 11.25 -21.74
C VAL A 38 -1.07 12.43 -21.13
N GLU A 39 -1.72 13.23 -20.30
CA GLU A 39 -1.07 14.34 -19.61
C GLU A 39 0.05 13.83 -18.68
N ARG A 40 -0.22 12.81 -17.89
CA ARG A 40 0.80 12.16 -17.04
C ARG A 40 1.96 11.58 -17.87
N ALA A 41 1.69 11.04 -19.04
CA ALA A 41 2.72 10.44 -19.91
C ALA A 41 3.78 11.44 -20.38
N LYS A 42 3.46 12.74 -20.42
CA LYS A 42 4.44 13.78 -20.79
C LYS A 42 5.58 13.92 -19.78
N ASP A 43 5.29 13.68 -18.50
CA ASP A 43 6.23 13.84 -17.39
C ASP A 43 6.81 12.50 -16.91
N THR A 44 6.45 11.40 -17.58
CA THR A 44 6.91 10.05 -17.22
C THR A 44 7.98 9.60 -18.22
N PRO A 45 9.15 9.11 -17.77
CA PRO A 45 10.16 8.56 -18.68
C PRO A 45 9.61 7.38 -19.49
N ALA A 46 9.95 7.31 -20.78
CA ALA A 46 9.47 6.26 -21.67
C ALA A 46 9.81 4.85 -21.12
N GLY A 47 8.85 3.95 -21.16
CA GLY A 47 8.95 2.59 -20.65
C GLY A 47 8.66 2.44 -19.15
N GLU A 48 8.52 3.52 -18.40
CA GLU A 48 8.04 3.48 -17.01
C GLU A 48 6.53 3.30 -16.94
N TRP A 49 6.07 2.64 -15.86
CA TRP A 49 4.66 2.40 -15.61
C TRP A 49 3.92 3.68 -15.23
N ILE A 50 2.77 3.89 -15.85
CA ILE A 50 1.78 4.89 -15.42
C ILE A 50 0.68 4.16 -14.67
N ILE A 51 0.54 4.49 -13.38
CA ILE A 51 -0.43 3.85 -12.49
C ILE A 51 -1.45 4.89 -12.06
N GLY A 52 -2.71 4.49 -12.01
CA GLY A 52 -3.79 5.35 -11.55
C GLY A 52 -4.95 4.55 -10.99
N GLN A 53 -5.95 5.28 -10.52
CA GLN A 53 -7.15 4.70 -9.92
C GLN A 53 -8.35 5.64 -10.02
N GLY A 54 -9.52 5.10 -9.77
CA GLY A 54 -10.70 5.93 -9.52
C GLY A 54 -11.71 5.98 -10.67
N TRP A 55 -11.47 5.29 -11.79
CA TRP A 55 -12.54 5.15 -12.78
C TRP A 55 -13.68 4.28 -12.24
N ASP A 56 -14.91 4.61 -12.60
CA ASP A 56 -16.12 3.96 -12.08
C ASP A 56 -16.94 3.34 -13.21
N GLU A 57 -16.93 2.02 -13.26
CA GLU A 57 -17.71 1.23 -14.22
C GLU A 57 -19.22 1.42 -14.08
N GLY A 58 -19.70 1.81 -12.92
CA GLY A 58 -21.12 2.09 -12.67
C GLY A 58 -21.56 3.47 -13.15
N ALA A 59 -20.64 4.42 -13.25
CA ALA A 59 -20.91 5.79 -13.68
C ALA A 59 -20.75 6.00 -15.19
N TRP A 60 -19.92 5.19 -15.86
CA TRP A 60 -19.67 5.35 -17.29
C TRP A 60 -20.74 4.69 -18.16
N ALA A 61 -21.21 5.41 -19.18
CA ALA A 61 -22.25 4.92 -20.09
C ALA A 61 -21.86 3.63 -20.86
N THR A 62 -20.55 3.40 -21.06
CA THR A 62 -20.02 2.18 -21.68
C THR A 62 -19.72 1.08 -20.66
N ASN A 63 -19.90 1.33 -19.38
CA ASN A 63 -19.56 0.54 -18.20
C ASN A 63 -18.08 0.24 -18.09
N TYR A 64 -17.44 -0.34 -19.12
CA TYR A 64 -16.05 -0.79 -19.06
C TYR A 64 -15.19 -0.19 -20.17
N PRO A 65 -13.95 0.24 -19.84
CA PRO A 65 -12.99 0.73 -20.82
C PRO A 65 -12.37 -0.40 -21.66
N ASN A 66 -11.72 -0.01 -22.76
CA ASN A 66 -10.99 -0.91 -23.64
C ASN A 66 -9.53 -0.44 -23.86
N LYS A 67 -8.60 -1.39 -24.03
CA LYS A 67 -7.19 -1.08 -24.27
C LYS A 67 -6.92 -0.28 -25.55
N LYS A 68 -7.81 -0.29 -26.54
CA LYS A 68 -7.55 0.25 -27.90
C LYS A 68 -7.17 1.72 -27.88
N LEU A 69 -8.06 2.58 -27.35
CA LEU A 69 -7.80 4.01 -27.28
C LEU A 69 -6.58 4.32 -26.42
N LEU A 70 -6.46 3.66 -25.28
CA LEU A 70 -5.33 3.83 -24.37
C LEU A 70 -4.00 3.41 -25.02
N SER A 71 -3.97 2.31 -25.74
CA SER A 71 -2.77 1.84 -26.47
C SER A 71 -2.38 2.75 -27.62
N GLU A 72 -3.36 3.34 -28.30
CA GLU A 72 -3.13 4.33 -29.37
C GLU A 72 -2.50 5.63 -28.82
N LYS A 73 -3.05 6.14 -27.73
CA LYS A 73 -2.66 7.45 -27.17
C LYS A 73 -1.42 7.39 -26.27
N VAL A 74 -1.15 6.25 -25.64
CA VAL A 74 -0.03 6.05 -24.71
C VAL A 74 0.76 4.77 -25.09
N PRO A 75 1.37 4.74 -26.28
CA PRO A 75 2.06 3.54 -26.78
C PRO A 75 3.41 3.27 -26.12
N ASN A 76 4.03 4.27 -25.48
CA ASN A 76 5.41 4.19 -24.98
C ASN A 76 5.50 3.88 -23.48
N HIS A 77 4.37 3.68 -22.78
CA HIS A 77 4.30 3.41 -21.36
C HIS A 77 3.38 2.24 -21.09
N PRO A 78 3.74 1.28 -20.24
CA PRO A 78 2.78 0.34 -19.70
C PRO A 78 1.85 1.10 -18.73
N VAL A 79 0.54 0.92 -18.91
CA VAL A 79 -0.49 1.66 -18.14
C VAL A 79 -1.34 0.68 -17.36
N LEU A 80 -1.53 0.96 -16.07
CA LEU A 80 -2.41 0.20 -15.17
C LEU A 80 -3.32 1.16 -14.41
N MET A 81 -4.63 1.09 -14.67
CA MET A 81 -5.66 1.86 -13.97
C MET A 81 -6.58 0.94 -13.17
N GLN A 82 -6.68 1.17 -11.87
CA GLN A 82 -7.60 0.44 -11.00
C GLN A 82 -8.95 1.16 -10.93
N SER A 83 -10.04 0.41 -10.87
CA SER A 83 -11.36 1.01 -10.63
C SER A 83 -11.47 1.62 -9.24
N LEU A 84 -12.49 2.44 -9.04
CA LEU A 84 -12.74 3.13 -7.76
C LEU A 84 -12.84 2.15 -6.58
N HIS A 85 -13.48 1.00 -6.80
CA HIS A 85 -13.68 -0.04 -5.78
C HIS A 85 -12.56 -1.10 -5.75
N GLY A 86 -11.57 -1.02 -6.66
CA GLY A 86 -10.42 -1.93 -6.71
C GLY A 86 -10.71 -3.34 -7.27
N PHE A 87 -11.95 -3.62 -7.68
CA PHE A 87 -12.33 -4.94 -8.23
C PHE A 87 -12.06 -5.10 -9.72
N ALA A 88 -11.64 -4.03 -10.41
CA ALA A 88 -11.28 -4.08 -11.81
C ALA A 88 -9.94 -3.38 -12.05
N ALA A 89 -9.20 -3.89 -13.04
CA ALA A 89 -7.97 -3.28 -13.54
C ALA A 89 -8.07 -3.14 -15.07
N TRP A 90 -7.61 -2.00 -15.56
CA TRP A 90 -7.56 -1.67 -16.98
C TRP A 90 -6.14 -1.34 -17.39
N GLY A 91 -5.64 -2.01 -18.42
CA GLY A 91 -4.31 -1.81 -18.96
C GLY A 91 -4.30 -1.65 -20.47
N ASN A 92 -3.27 -0.96 -20.98
CA ASN A 92 -3.00 -0.88 -22.43
C ASN A 92 -2.26 -2.12 -22.93
N GLN A 93 -2.03 -2.23 -24.25
CA GLN A 93 -1.35 -3.37 -24.83
C GLN A 93 0.06 -3.57 -24.23
N MET A 94 0.81 -2.49 -24.03
CA MET A 94 2.17 -2.59 -23.46
C MET A 94 2.16 -3.16 -22.03
N ALA A 95 1.14 -2.85 -21.22
CA ALA A 95 0.98 -3.45 -19.89
C ALA A 95 0.67 -4.96 -19.99
N LEU A 96 -0.17 -5.37 -20.94
CA LEU A 96 -0.46 -6.78 -21.20
C LEU A 96 0.81 -7.53 -21.64
N ASP A 97 1.60 -6.94 -22.53
CA ASP A 97 2.85 -7.52 -23.02
C ASP A 97 3.86 -7.69 -21.86
N ARG A 98 3.99 -6.68 -21.00
CA ARG A 98 4.86 -6.75 -19.80
C ARG A 98 4.39 -7.80 -18.79
N ALA A 99 3.09 -8.04 -18.71
CA ALA A 99 2.49 -9.07 -17.86
C ALA A 99 2.51 -10.47 -18.51
N GLY A 100 2.96 -10.60 -19.74
CA GLY A 100 2.95 -11.87 -20.49
C GLY A 100 1.54 -12.37 -20.81
N ILE A 101 0.56 -11.47 -20.90
CA ILE A 101 -0.85 -11.82 -21.12
C ILE A 101 -1.11 -11.99 -22.61
N THR A 102 -1.58 -13.18 -22.98
CA THR A 102 -1.88 -13.60 -24.35
C THR A 102 -3.33 -14.11 -24.48
N ALA A 103 -3.73 -14.49 -25.69
CA ALA A 103 -5.01 -15.16 -25.90
C ALA A 103 -5.11 -16.49 -25.14
N ALA A 104 -3.99 -17.16 -24.87
CA ALA A 104 -3.93 -18.42 -24.13
C ALA A 104 -3.88 -18.27 -22.61
N THR A 105 -3.75 -17.05 -22.07
CA THR A 105 -3.69 -16.82 -20.62
C THR A 105 -5.04 -17.14 -19.98
N GLU A 106 -5.08 -18.09 -19.06
CA GLU A 106 -6.31 -18.42 -18.33
C GLU A 106 -6.59 -17.47 -17.19
N ALA A 107 -7.88 -17.20 -16.92
CA ALA A 107 -8.27 -16.43 -15.76
C ALA A 107 -8.12 -17.29 -14.49
N PRO A 108 -7.59 -16.74 -13.39
CA PRO A 108 -7.55 -17.44 -12.12
C PRO A 108 -8.96 -17.68 -11.56
N VAL A 109 -9.11 -18.69 -10.71
CA VAL A 109 -10.39 -18.99 -10.05
C VAL A 109 -10.91 -17.75 -9.32
N GLY A 110 -12.15 -17.34 -9.61
CA GLY A 110 -12.75 -16.12 -9.07
C GLY A 110 -12.29 -14.82 -9.74
N GLY A 111 -11.62 -14.91 -10.89
CA GLY A 111 -11.25 -13.78 -11.74
C GLY A 111 -11.83 -13.91 -13.14
N GLU A 112 -11.88 -12.81 -13.89
CA GLU A 112 -12.32 -12.77 -15.28
C GLU A 112 -11.38 -11.89 -16.11
N ILE A 113 -10.94 -12.42 -17.27
CA ILE A 113 -10.27 -11.64 -18.32
C ILE A 113 -11.32 -11.34 -19.39
N ARG A 114 -11.66 -10.08 -19.57
CA ARG A 114 -12.56 -9.69 -20.66
C ARG A 114 -11.89 -9.86 -22.01
N ARG A 115 -12.57 -10.54 -22.95
CA ARG A 115 -12.07 -10.84 -24.27
C ARG A 115 -12.98 -10.30 -25.36
N ASP A 116 -12.42 -9.99 -26.50
CA ASP A 116 -13.17 -9.63 -27.70
C ASP A 116 -13.64 -10.89 -28.45
N ALA A 117 -14.30 -10.67 -29.59
CA ALA A 117 -14.82 -11.77 -30.43
C ALA A 117 -13.73 -12.68 -31.03
N ASN A 118 -12.47 -12.24 -31.06
CA ASN A 118 -11.33 -13.01 -31.53
C ASN A 118 -10.64 -13.79 -30.41
N GLY A 119 -11.09 -13.61 -29.16
CA GLY A 119 -10.48 -14.20 -27.98
C GLY A 119 -9.31 -13.39 -27.40
N ASP A 120 -9.01 -12.21 -27.93
CA ASP A 120 -7.99 -11.32 -27.44
C ASP A 120 -8.44 -10.57 -26.17
N ALA A 121 -7.56 -10.43 -25.17
CA ALA A 121 -7.85 -9.66 -23.99
C ALA A 121 -8.12 -8.18 -24.33
N THR A 122 -9.24 -7.65 -23.88
CA THR A 122 -9.65 -6.25 -24.12
C THR A 122 -8.88 -5.23 -23.30
N GLY A 123 -8.03 -5.70 -22.38
CA GLY A 123 -7.32 -4.88 -21.41
C GLY A 123 -8.03 -4.75 -20.06
N LEU A 124 -9.21 -5.34 -19.92
CA LEU A 124 -10.01 -5.33 -18.69
C LEU A 124 -9.93 -6.66 -17.95
N PHE A 125 -9.61 -6.57 -16.66
CA PHE A 125 -9.45 -7.68 -15.73
C PHE A 125 -10.33 -7.44 -14.50
N LEU A 126 -11.10 -8.45 -14.09
CA LEU A 126 -12.04 -8.34 -12.98
C LEU A 126 -11.66 -9.27 -11.83
N ASN A 127 -11.94 -8.83 -10.62
CA ASN A 127 -11.72 -9.57 -9.38
C ASN A 127 -10.27 -10.12 -9.29
N ARG A 128 -10.09 -11.42 -9.04
CA ARG A 128 -8.73 -12.02 -8.91
C ARG A 128 -7.87 -11.92 -10.16
N ALA A 129 -8.47 -11.71 -11.34
CA ALA A 129 -7.68 -11.52 -12.55
C ALA A 129 -6.92 -10.19 -12.58
N THR A 130 -7.29 -9.20 -11.77
CA THR A 130 -6.53 -7.94 -11.61
C THR A 130 -5.08 -8.21 -11.22
N ASN A 131 -4.82 -9.28 -10.46
CA ASN A 131 -3.48 -9.67 -10.03
C ASN A 131 -2.55 -9.98 -11.21
N LEU A 132 -3.06 -10.41 -12.35
CA LEU A 132 -2.24 -10.67 -13.55
C LEU A 132 -1.53 -9.40 -14.05
N LEU A 133 -2.19 -8.24 -13.96
CA LEU A 133 -1.57 -6.95 -14.30
C LEU A 133 -0.79 -6.34 -13.14
N THR A 134 -1.35 -6.36 -11.94
CA THR A 134 -0.73 -5.69 -10.78
C THR A 134 0.59 -6.34 -10.39
N SER A 135 0.72 -7.66 -10.53
CA SER A 135 1.97 -8.38 -10.25
C SER A 135 3.09 -8.09 -11.27
N ALA A 136 2.75 -7.57 -12.45
CA ALA A 136 3.73 -7.19 -13.46
C ALA A 136 4.36 -5.81 -13.22
N VAL A 137 3.76 -5.01 -12.33
CA VAL A 137 4.32 -3.73 -11.91
C VAL A 137 5.55 -4.00 -11.04
N PRO A 138 6.75 -3.51 -11.41
CA PRO A 138 7.94 -3.74 -10.61
C PRO A 138 7.84 -3.03 -9.26
N ALA A 139 8.53 -3.57 -8.26
CA ALA A 139 8.71 -2.85 -7.00
C ALA A 139 9.37 -1.49 -7.26
N PRO A 140 9.03 -0.45 -6.49
CA PRO A 140 9.62 0.86 -6.67
C PRO A 140 11.14 0.81 -6.43
N SER A 141 11.90 1.51 -7.26
CA SER A 141 13.33 1.71 -7.04
C SER A 141 13.57 2.57 -5.80
N HIS A 142 14.81 2.56 -5.28
CA HIS A 142 15.20 3.41 -4.15
C HIS A 142 14.90 4.90 -4.41
N GLU A 143 15.22 5.39 -5.61
CA GLU A 143 14.92 6.78 -6.00
C GLU A 143 13.42 7.08 -6.06
N GLN A 144 12.62 6.12 -6.49
CA GLN A 144 11.16 6.27 -6.48
C GLN A 144 10.60 6.27 -5.05
N ILE A 145 11.13 5.44 -4.15
CA ILE A 145 10.76 5.45 -2.73
C ILE A 145 11.10 6.82 -2.12
N LYS A 146 12.33 7.30 -2.35
CA LYS A 146 12.80 8.59 -1.86
C LYS A 146 11.93 9.76 -2.36
N LYS A 147 11.60 9.76 -3.65
CA LYS A 147 10.69 10.74 -4.26
C LYS A 147 9.28 10.70 -3.63
N ARG A 148 8.72 9.50 -3.41
CA ARG A 148 7.41 9.33 -2.76
C ARG A 148 7.41 9.85 -1.33
N LEU A 149 8.44 9.57 -0.55
CA LEU A 149 8.61 10.12 0.79
C LEU A 149 8.67 11.65 0.75
N GLN A 150 9.43 12.26 -0.17
CA GLN A 150 9.47 13.71 -0.33
C GLN A 150 8.10 14.32 -0.67
N ILE A 151 7.38 13.73 -1.62
CA ILE A 151 6.03 14.19 -2.01
C ILE A 151 5.08 14.09 -0.81
N GLY A 152 5.05 12.95 -0.12
CA GLY A 152 4.16 12.76 1.03
C GLY A 152 4.50 13.70 2.19
N LEU A 153 5.78 13.87 2.54
CA LEU A 153 6.20 14.79 3.59
C LEU A 153 5.92 16.26 3.24
N GLN A 154 6.08 16.64 1.96
CA GLN A 154 5.72 17.98 1.50
C GLN A 154 4.22 18.24 1.60
N GLU A 155 3.38 17.27 1.27
CA GLU A 155 1.93 17.35 1.44
C GLU A 155 1.56 17.55 2.91
N MET A 156 2.16 16.77 3.82
CA MET A 156 1.96 16.92 5.27
C MET A 156 2.37 18.33 5.73
N ALA A 157 3.52 18.84 5.29
CA ALA A 157 3.98 20.22 5.62
C ALA A 157 2.99 21.27 5.12
N THR A 158 2.49 21.13 3.89
CA THR A 158 1.54 22.06 3.26
C THR A 158 0.20 22.05 4.01
N SER A 159 -0.19 20.90 4.57
CA SER A 159 -1.39 20.74 5.42
C SER A 159 -1.19 21.24 6.86
N GLY A 160 -0.02 21.81 7.20
CA GLY A 160 0.24 22.43 8.51
C GLY A 160 0.84 21.49 9.56
N TYR A 161 1.23 20.28 9.20
CA TYR A 161 1.96 19.40 10.09
C TYR A 161 3.43 19.83 10.22
N VAL A 162 3.97 19.74 11.44
CA VAL A 162 5.38 20.03 11.75
C VAL A 162 6.14 18.77 12.18
N ALA A 163 5.42 17.70 12.48
CA ALA A 163 5.98 16.39 12.77
C ALA A 163 4.99 15.28 12.39
N VAL A 164 5.52 14.14 12.02
CA VAL A 164 4.77 12.92 11.70
C VAL A 164 5.45 11.71 12.36
N HIS A 165 4.66 10.71 12.77
CA HIS A 165 5.14 9.40 13.15
C HIS A 165 4.87 8.44 11.98
N GLU A 166 5.92 8.07 11.26
CA GLU A 166 5.84 7.19 10.09
C GLU A 166 5.87 5.74 10.52
N ALA A 167 4.75 5.05 10.37
CA ALA A 167 4.56 3.69 10.83
C ALA A 167 4.92 2.64 9.79
N GLY A 168 5.49 1.51 10.25
CA GLY A 168 5.79 0.36 9.39
C GLY A 168 6.98 0.54 8.45
N VAL A 169 7.99 1.27 8.88
CA VAL A 169 9.17 1.60 8.06
C VAL A 169 10.11 0.42 7.94
N GLY A 170 10.24 -0.15 6.74
CA GLY A 170 11.25 -1.15 6.40
C GLY A 170 12.59 -0.53 5.98
N SER A 171 13.58 -1.40 5.73
CA SER A 171 14.99 -1.03 5.45
C SER A 171 15.12 0.02 4.34
N GLU A 172 14.43 -0.16 3.21
CA GLU A 172 14.55 0.75 2.06
C GLU A 172 13.97 2.14 2.36
N ASN A 173 12.82 2.21 3.03
CA ASN A 173 12.22 3.48 3.43
C ASN A 173 13.08 4.19 4.48
N LEU A 174 13.62 3.43 5.45
CA LEU A 174 14.53 3.99 6.48
C LEU A 174 15.76 4.60 5.84
N LYS A 175 16.41 3.89 4.91
CA LYS A 175 17.57 4.38 4.17
C LYS A 175 17.23 5.67 3.42
N ALA A 176 16.11 5.71 2.71
CA ALA A 176 15.66 6.90 1.98
C ALA A 176 15.39 8.09 2.91
N LEU A 177 14.77 7.87 4.08
CA LEU A 177 14.55 8.91 5.09
C LEU A 177 15.87 9.45 5.67
N GLN A 178 16.84 8.57 5.95
CA GLN A 178 18.17 8.96 6.41
C GLN A 178 18.90 9.82 5.37
N GLU A 179 18.85 9.45 4.10
CA GLU A 179 19.42 10.25 3.01
C GLU A 179 18.75 11.62 2.91
N LEU A 180 17.40 11.67 2.95
CA LEU A 180 16.65 12.93 2.94
C LEU A 180 17.02 13.83 4.14
N GLN A 181 17.26 13.24 5.31
CA GLN A 181 17.72 13.98 6.48
C GLN A 181 19.12 14.56 6.26
N ILE A 182 20.07 13.77 5.76
CA ILE A 182 21.43 14.21 5.45
C ILE A 182 21.41 15.34 4.39
N GLU A 183 20.55 15.23 3.41
CA GLU A 183 20.37 16.22 2.35
C GLU A 183 19.61 17.49 2.80
N GLY A 184 19.12 17.54 4.04
CA GLY A 184 18.31 18.65 4.55
C GLY A 184 16.93 18.79 3.85
N LYS A 185 16.39 17.70 3.32
CA LYS A 185 15.14 17.67 2.53
C LYS A 185 13.92 17.17 3.29
N LEU A 186 13.98 17.03 4.61
CA LEU A 186 12.83 16.74 5.44
C LEU A 186 12.09 18.03 5.82
N PRO A 187 10.91 18.32 5.25
CA PRO A 187 10.17 19.56 5.55
C PRO A 187 9.47 19.51 6.92
N VAL A 188 9.29 18.32 7.48
CA VAL A 188 8.73 18.07 8.81
C VAL A 188 9.64 17.12 9.60
N ARG A 189 9.54 17.12 10.92
CA ARG A 189 10.21 16.12 11.75
C ARG A 189 9.55 14.75 11.53
N VAL A 190 10.36 13.71 11.38
CA VAL A 190 9.87 12.34 11.20
C VAL A 190 10.31 11.49 12.39
N TYR A 191 9.34 10.97 13.12
CA TYR A 191 9.56 9.91 14.09
C TYR A 191 9.30 8.58 13.37
N VAL A 192 10.31 7.72 13.34
CA VAL A 192 10.24 6.47 12.58
C VAL A 192 9.84 5.32 13.51
N MET A 193 8.77 4.61 13.12
CA MET A 193 8.38 3.34 13.72
C MET A 193 8.73 2.20 12.76
N LEU A 194 9.69 1.36 13.13
CA LEU A 194 10.23 0.30 12.28
C LEU A 194 9.22 -0.84 12.11
N SER A 195 9.19 -1.44 10.93
CA SER A 195 8.34 -2.59 10.64
C SER A 195 8.90 -3.88 11.23
N ALA A 196 8.15 -4.53 12.12
CA ALA A 196 8.50 -5.84 12.66
C ALA A 196 8.50 -6.96 11.59
N ARG A 197 7.95 -6.70 10.40
CA ARG A 197 8.02 -7.63 9.25
C ARG A 197 9.40 -7.63 8.58
N ASP A 198 10.21 -6.60 8.80
CA ASP A 198 11.61 -6.54 8.38
C ASP A 198 12.50 -7.08 9.52
N GLU A 199 12.45 -8.41 9.70
CA GLU A 199 13.14 -9.07 10.79
C GLU A 199 14.66 -8.77 10.84
N PRO A 200 15.40 -8.77 9.72
CA PRO A 200 16.82 -8.38 9.75
C PRO A 200 17.05 -6.96 10.28
N LEU A 201 16.22 -6.00 9.86
CA LEU A 201 16.27 -4.62 10.35
C LEU A 201 16.03 -4.56 11.86
N ILE A 202 15.01 -5.23 12.34
CA ILE A 202 14.66 -5.25 13.77
C ILE A 202 15.78 -5.86 14.60
N ARG A 203 16.36 -6.99 14.19
CA ARG A 203 17.47 -7.63 14.92
C ARG A 203 18.71 -6.76 14.99
N ASP A 204 19.04 -6.03 13.92
CA ASP A 204 20.13 -5.06 13.91
C ASP A 204 19.86 -3.91 14.91
N TRP A 205 18.65 -3.38 14.95
CA TRP A 205 18.27 -2.33 15.89
C TRP A 205 18.18 -2.81 17.34
N ILE A 206 17.68 -4.02 17.62
CA ILE A 206 17.72 -4.64 18.95
C ILE A 206 19.17 -4.67 19.47
N ALA A 207 20.12 -5.05 18.62
CA ALA A 207 21.54 -5.09 18.99
C ALA A 207 22.15 -3.70 19.26
N ARG A 208 21.59 -2.64 18.67
CA ARG A 208 22.05 -1.23 18.84
C ARG A 208 21.43 -0.50 20.03
N GLY A 209 20.26 -0.94 20.52
CA GLY A 209 19.48 -0.30 21.60
C GLY A 209 18.22 0.41 21.11
N PRO A 210 17.37 0.94 22.03
CA PRO A 210 15.94 1.12 21.79
C PRO A 210 15.50 2.17 20.75
N TRP A 211 14.59 1.76 19.87
CA TRP A 211 13.67 2.51 19.01
C TRP A 211 12.44 1.62 18.74
N GLN A 212 11.34 2.11 18.14
CA GLN A 212 10.01 1.49 18.15
C GLN A 212 9.48 1.04 16.77
N SER A 213 8.47 0.14 16.72
CA SER A 213 7.80 -0.25 15.46
C SER A 213 6.37 -0.80 15.55
N GLU A 214 5.69 -0.95 14.44
CA GLU A 214 4.30 -1.36 14.21
C GLU A 214 3.89 -1.92 12.84
N ASP A 215 2.74 -2.59 12.69
CA ASP A 215 1.60 -2.26 11.82
C ASP A 215 0.51 -3.33 11.52
N GLY A 216 -0.75 -2.93 11.17
CA GLY A 216 -1.87 -3.72 10.64
C GLY A 216 -3.05 -2.88 10.11
N MET A 217 -3.99 -3.36 9.29
CA MET A 217 -5.06 -2.55 8.62
C MET A 217 -6.47 -3.14 8.58
N LEU A 218 -7.49 -2.22 8.43
CA LEU A 218 -8.93 -2.41 8.42
C LEU A 218 -9.61 -2.16 7.08
N GLY A 219 -9.40 -2.78 6.07
CA GLY A 219 -10.24 -2.68 4.88
C GLY A 219 -10.31 -4.02 4.16
N SER A 220 -11.46 -4.49 3.74
CA SER A 220 -11.63 -5.76 3.05
C SER A 220 -11.84 -7.02 3.91
N ARG A 221 -12.63 -6.93 5.01
CA ARG A 221 -12.96 -8.08 5.88
C ARG A 221 -11.73 -8.78 6.47
N GLY A 222 -10.64 -8.05 6.63
CA GLY A 222 -9.43 -8.54 7.26
C GLY A 222 -9.44 -8.43 8.79
N ALA A 223 -10.37 -7.66 9.36
CA ALA A 223 -10.50 -7.50 10.79
C ALA A 223 -10.76 -8.85 11.47
N ARG A 224 -9.98 -9.16 12.49
CA ARG A 224 -10.13 -10.40 13.27
C ARG A 224 -11.22 -10.23 14.31
N LEU A 225 -12.32 -10.98 14.17
CA LEU A 225 -13.53 -10.87 14.99
C LEU A 225 -13.72 -12.11 15.88
N LEU A 226 -14.33 -11.92 17.06
CA LEU A 226 -14.77 -12.99 17.96
C LEU A 226 -15.98 -13.74 17.40
N GLU A 227 -16.85 -13.03 16.67
CA GLU A 227 -17.99 -13.59 15.95
C GLU A 227 -17.74 -13.53 14.43
N GLU A 228 -18.46 -14.36 13.67
CA GLU A 228 -18.37 -14.35 12.22
C GLU A 228 -18.94 -13.06 11.61
N TYR A 229 -18.46 -12.69 10.41
CA TYR A 229 -19.04 -11.58 9.66
C TYR A 229 -20.51 -11.87 9.33
N SER A 230 -21.40 -10.94 9.64
CA SER A 230 -22.85 -11.08 9.43
C SER A 230 -23.25 -11.31 7.97
N ASP A 231 -22.42 -10.85 7.02
CA ASP A 231 -22.60 -10.97 5.58
C ASP A 231 -21.73 -12.08 4.94
N LEU A 232 -20.95 -12.82 5.75
CA LEU A 232 -20.11 -13.93 5.30
C LEU A 232 -19.97 -15.01 6.40
N PRO A 233 -20.97 -15.89 6.55
CA PRO A 233 -20.95 -16.95 7.55
C PRO A 233 -19.69 -17.83 7.48
N GLY A 234 -19.13 -18.20 8.62
CA GLY A 234 -17.91 -18.98 8.75
C GLY A 234 -16.60 -18.18 8.58
N HIS A 235 -16.68 -16.87 8.31
CA HIS A 235 -15.49 -16.01 8.19
C HIS A 235 -15.34 -15.11 9.42
N PHE A 236 -14.21 -15.23 10.11
CA PHE A 236 -13.85 -14.46 11.33
C PHE A 236 -12.75 -13.43 11.09
N GLY A 237 -12.41 -13.15 9.84
CA GLY A 237 -11.23 -12.35 9.49
C GLY A 237 -9.94 -13.16 9.50
N VAL A 238 -8.82 -12.47 9.42
CA VAL A 238 -7.48 -13.08 9.35
C VAL A 238 -6.72 -12.79 10.65
N SER A 239 -6.12 -13.82 11.25
CA SER A 239 -5.26 -13.64 12.45
C SER A 239 -3.98 -12.87 12.10
N GLY A 240 -3.33 -12.29 13.10
CA GLY A 240 -2.03 -11.64 12.94
C GLY A 240 -0.98 -12.54 12.28
N GLU A 241 -0.95 -13.84 12.63
CA GLU A 241 -0.07 -14.83 12.00
C GLU A 241 -0.33 -14.98 10.49
N GLY A 242 -1.59 -14.92 10.07
CA GLY A 242 -1.96 -14.95 8.65
C GLY A 242 -1.46 -13.72 7.86
N TYR A 243 -1.11 -12.63 8.54
CA TYR A 243 -0.45 -11.45 7.99
C TYR A 243 1.08 -11.43 8.20
N GLY A 244 1.66 -12.53 8.68
CA GLY A 244 3.09 -12.64 8.94
C GLY A 244 3.53 -12.02 10.27
N PHE A 245 2.61 -11.79 11.20
CA PHE A 245 2.90 -11.33 12.56
C PHE A 245 3.66 -12.42 13.34
N ASN A 246 4.83 -12.08 13.85
CA ASN A 246 5.68 -12.99 14.61
C ASN A 246 5.68 -12.61 16.11
N GLN A 247 4.94 -13.36 16.91
CA GLN A 247 4.83 -13.13 18.37
C GLN A 247 6.19 -13.17 19.09
N GLN A 248 7.12 -14.02 18.64
CA GLN A 248 8.44 -14.12 19.26
C GLN A 248 9.28 -12.85 19.03
N ILE A 249 9.21 -12.27 17.83
CA ILE A 249 9.90 -11.00 17.54
C ILE A 249 9.37 -9.87 18.41
N VAL A 250 8.05 -9.81 18.62
CA VAL A 250 7.46 -8.81 19.52
C VAL A 250 7.97 -8.97 20.94
N ALA A 251 8.02 -10.22 21.45
CA ALA A 251 8.59 -10.50 22.77
C ALA A 251 10.08 -10.09 22.86
N ASP A 252 10.89 -10.39 21.85
CA ASP A 252 12.30 -10.02 21.77
C ASP A 252 12.48 -8.49 21.80
N ILE A 253 11.65 -7.76 21.06
CA ILE A 253 11.62 -6.29 21.01
C ILE A 253 11.30 -5.71 22.40
N MET A 254 10.25 -6.21 23.06
CA MET A 254 9.83 -5.76 24.37
C MET A 254 10.88 -6.08 25.44
N GLN A 255 11.49 -7.27 25.39
CA GLN A 255 12.59 -7.66 26.29
C GLN A 255 13.84 -6.79 26.11
N ALA A 256 14.11 -6.33 24.89
CA ALA A 256 15.20 -5.43 24.59
C ALA A 256 14.94 -3.97 25.05
N GLY A 257 13.81 -3.70 25.69
CA GLY A 257 13.45 -2.39 26.24
C GLY A 257 12.81 -1.42 25.25
N PHE A 258 12.40 -1.93 24.09
CA PHE A 258 11.67 -1.11 23.11
C PHE A 258 10.19 -0.99 23.48
N GLN A 259 9.60 0.13 23.09
CA GLN A 259 8.16 0.29 23.07
C GLN A 259 7.61 -0.39 21.81
N VAL A 260 6.50 -1.10 21.93
CA VAL A 260 5.84 -1.77 20.82
C VAL A 260 4.44 -1.20 20.64
N GLY A 261 4.09 -0.87 19.41
CA GLY A 261 2.72 -0.61 18.99
C GLY A 261 2.28 -1.69 18.00
N ILE A 262 1.07 -2.20 18.15
CA ILE A 262 0.51 -3.25 17.31
C ILE A 262 -0.83 -2.80 16.76
N HIS A 263 -1.00 -2.85 15.44
CA HIS A 263 -2.31 -2.74 14.83
C HIS A 263 -3.19 -3.92 15.25
N ALA A 264 -4.30 -3.63 15.88
CA ALA A 264 -5.27 -4.61 16.33
C ALA A 264 -6.66 -4.23 15.84
N ILE A 265 -7.09 -4.89 14.77
CA ILE A 265 -8.31 -4.54 14.08
C ILE A 265 -9.36 -5.64 14.26
N GLY A 266 -10.50 -5.25 14.85
CA GLY A 266 -11.52 -6.14 15.33
C GLY A 266 -11.31 -6.51 16.80
N ASP A 267 -12.35 -7.00 17.43
CA ASP A 267 -12.37 -7.33 18.86
C ASP A 267 -11.47 -8.54 19.20
N ALA A 268 -11.44 -9.55 18.32
CA ALA A 268 -10.52 -10.66 18.47
C ALA A 268 -9.07 -10.25 18.25
N GLY A 269 -8.76 -9.36 17.28
CA GLY A 269 -7.42 -8.83 17.08
C GLY A 269 -6.91 -8.08 18.31
N ASN A 270 -7.75 -7.24 18.90
CA ASN A 270 -7.44 -6.56 20.17
C ASN A 270 -7.21 -7.56 21.31
N ARG A 271 -8.05 -8.60 21.43
CA ARG A 271 -7.89 -9.64 22.43
C ARG A 271 -6.56 -10.39 22.26
N GLU A 272 -6.25 -10.85 21.05
CA GLU A 272 -5.00 -11.54 20.72
C GLU A 272 -3.76 -10.69 21.07
N THR A 273 -3.81 -9.36 20.83
CA THR A 273 -2.75 -8.42 21.18
C THR A 273 -2.57 -8.27 22.69
N LEU A 274 -3.68 -8.10 23.43
CA LEU A 274 -3.63 -7.99 24.89
C LEU A 274 -3.15 -9.30 25.55
N ASP A 275 -3.61 -10.44 25.05
CA ASP A 275 -3.16 -11.76 25.54
C ASP A 275 -1.64 -11.97 25.28
N LEU A 276 -1.13 -11.44 24.16
CA LEU A 276 0.33 -11.44 23.90
C LEU A 276 1.07 -10.57 24.91
N PHE A 277 0.63 -9.33 25.13
CA PHE A 277 1.26 -8.45 26.12
C PHE A 277 1.24 -9.05 27.53
N GLU A 278 0.11 -9.65 27.94
CA GLU A 278 0.00 -10.35 29.22
C GLU A 278 1.04 -11.47 29.37
N LYS A 279 1.21 -12.30 28.34
CA LYS A 279 2.24 -13.36 28.31
C LYS A 279 3.65 -12.81 28.41
N VAL A 280 3.96 -11.75 27.67
CA VAL A 280 5.30 -11.13 27.70
C VAL A 280 5.56 -10.50 29.05
N PHE A 281 4.59 -9.77 29.63
CA PHE A 281 4.73 -9.17 30.96
C PHE A 281 4.86 -10.21 32.07
N ALA A 282 4.18 -11.36 31.95
CA ALA A 282 4.35 -12.45 32.92
C ALA A 282 5.76 -13.06 32.87
N THR A 283 6.38 -13.07 31.68
CA THR A 283 7.74 -13.63 31.47
C THR A 283 8.84 -12.59 31.74
N PHE A 284 8.58 -11.34 31.37
CA PHE A 284 9.51 -10.19 31.47
C PHE A 284 8.82 -9.00 32.14
N PRO A 285 8.68 -8.99 33.48
CA PRO A 285 7.92 -7.94 34.20
C PRO A 285 8.46 -6.51 33.96
N GLU A 286 9.74 -6.36 33.69
CA GLU A 286 10.39 -5.08 33.37
C GLU A 286 9.85 -4.45 32.08
N ALA A 287 9.34 -5.24 31.15
CA ALA A 287 8.74 -4.73 29.90
C ALA A 287 7.52 -3.84 30.16
N GLN A 288 6.83 -4.02 31.30
CA GLN A 288 5.69 -3.16 31.72
C GLN A 288 6.09 -1.69 31.96
N ASN A 289 7.35 -1.40 32.17
CA ASN A 289 7.85 -0.05 32.39
C ASN A 289 7.85 0.79 31.09
N ASN A 290 7.77 0.14 29.93
CA ASN A 290 7.66 0.81 28.64
C ASN A 290 6.17 1.07 28.31
N ARG A 291 5.91 2.13 27.55
CA ARG A 291 4.55 2.45 27.09
C ARG A 291 4.27 1.72 25.80
N HIS A 292 3.58 0.60 25.86
CA HIS A 292 3.15 -0.18 24.69
C HIS A 292 1.77 0.22 24.23
#